data_ab17ec4a4defecc7f5395f19d52a5d98
#
_entry.id   ab17ec4a4defecc7f5395f19d52a5d98
#
_cell.length_a   1.000
_cell.length_b   1.000
_cell.length_c   1.000
_cell.angle_alpha   90.00
_cell.angle_beta   90.00
_cell.angle_gamma   90.00
#
_symmetry.space_group_name_H-M   'P 1'
#
loop_
_entity.id
_entity.type
_entity.pdbx_description
1 polymer ?
#
loop_
_entity_poly.entity_id
_entity_poly.type
_entity_poly.pdbx_seq_one_letter_code
_entity_poly.pdbx_strand_id
1 'polypeptide(L)'
;MRKKNIAGIMLAFLPCLPAALSSPPHKFQGIEGHVYFVTGNQMPSPDVKPSKPAGIKTSLFIYELTNLNQVKKLEHSPFYLSISTKFVKRANSGKDGHFKVSLPAGEYSIFVKKDSLFFANWFDGNNNIAPVRVFSDSTTKINIKVDYSASY
;
A
#
# COMPACT_ATOMS: atom_id res chain seq x y z
N MET A 1 -14.69 88.83 9.74
CA MET A 1 -15.25 87.57 9.18
C MET A 1 -14.09 86.57 8.82
N ARG A 2 -13.83 85.59 9.63
CA ARG A 2 -12.77 84.62 9.41
C ARG A 2 -13.39 83.28 8.88
N LYS A 3 -13.13 82.94 7.64
CA LYS A 3 -13.53 81.65 7.08
C LYS A 3 -12.57 80.55 7.58
N LYS A 4 -13.09 79.52 8.29
CA LYS A 4 -12.36 78.33 8.70
C LYS A 4 -12.46 77.30 7.57
N ASN A 5 -11.37 76.93 6.94
CA ASN A 5 -11.26 75.84 6.02
C ASN A 5 -11.10 74.56 6.84
N ILE A 6 -12.05 73.64 6.71
CA ILE A 6 -11.98 72.30 7.28
C ILE A 6 -11.44 71.41 6.18
N ALA A 7 -10.17 70.98 6.31
CA ALA A 7 -9.57 69.99 5.45
C ALA A 7 -10.08 68.59 5.87
N GLY A 8 -10.87 67.96 5.01
CA GLY A 8 -11.30 66.57 5.20
C GLY A 8 -10.17 65.60 4.92
N ILE A 9 -9.74 64.85 5.90
CA ILE A 9 -8.80 63.75 5.77
C ILE A 9 -9.57 62.56 5.24
N MET A 10 -9.35 62.21 3.98
CA MET A 10 -9.90 61.01 3.32
C MET A 10 -9.06 59.80 3.69
N LEU A 11 -9.52 58.98 4.62
CA LEU A 11 -8.87 57.74 5.04
C LEU A 11 -9.11 56.68 3.98
N ALA A 12 -8.14 56.36 3.16
CA ALA A 12 -8.21 55.31 2.16
C ALA A 12 -8.11 53.94 2.86
N PHE A 13 -9.22 53.23 2.93
CA PHE A 13 -9.25 51.82 3.34
C PHE A 13 -8.73 50.97 2.20
N LEU A 14 -7.54 50.41 2.37
CA LEU A 14 -6.94 49.42 1.48
C LEU A 14 -7.54 48.05 1.86
N PRO A 15 -8.28 47.33 0.99
CA PRO A 15 -8.74 45.99 1.29
C PRO A 15 -7.57 45.03 1.27
N CYS A 16 -7.23 44.49 2.42
CA CYS A 16 -6.30 43.36 2.55
C CYS A 16 -6.96 42.11 1.98
N LEU A 17 -6.62 41.73 0.74
CA LEU A 17 -6.99 40.42 0.19
C LEU A 17 -6.30 39.33 0.99
N PRO A 18 -7.02 38.31 1.52
CA PRO A 18 -6.40 37.14 2.07
C PRO A 18 -5.71 36.36 0.94
N ALA A 19 -4.40 36.25 0.99
CA ALA A 19 -3.66 35.33 0.14
C ALA A 19 -4.12 33.91 0.45
N ALA A 20 -4.84 33.31 -0.48
CA ALA A 20 -5.18 31.89 -0.40
C ALA A 20 -3.87 31.10 -0.43
N LEU A 21 -3.46 30.57 0.73
CA LEU A 21 -2.38 29.60 0.85
C LEU A 21 -2.83 28.32 0.14
N SER A 22 -2.49 28.18 -1.14
CA SER A 22 -2.65 26.93 -1.86
C SER A 22 -1.70 25.91 -1.23
N SER A 23 -2.25 24.96 -0.49
CA SER A 23 -1.48 23.82 0.01
C SER A 23 -0.84 23.10 -1.19
N PRO A 24 0.44 22.75 -1.14
CA PRO A 24 1.07 21.99 -2.21
C PRO A 24 0.30 20.66 -2.43
N PRO A 25 0.23 20.16 -3.68
CA PRO A 25 -0.47 18.91 -3.94
C PRO A 25 0.16 17.81 -3.09
N HIS A 26 -0.62 17.22 -2.19
CA HIS A 26 -0.18 16.10 -1.37
C HIS A 26 0.19 14.94 -2.29
N LYS A 27 1.48 14.59 -2.34
CA LYS A 27 1.92 13.37 -3.01
C LYS A 27 1.27 12.17 -2.32
N PHE A 28 0.81 11.21 -3.13
CA PHE A 28 0.26 9.98 -2.59
C PHE A 28 1.34 9.25 -1.78
N GLN A 29 1.01 8.92 -0.55
CA GLN A 29 1.87 8.15 0.35
C GLN A 29 1.23 6.80 0.61
N GLY A 30 1.98 5.72 0.38
CA GLY A 30 1.48 4.37 0.57
C GLY A 30 2.12 3.34 -0.34
N ILE A 31 1.35 2.32 -0.69
CA ILE A 31 1.80 1.19 -1.51
C ILE A 31 0.93 1.10 -2.76
N GLU A 32 1.55 0.82 -3.89
CA GLU A 32 0.89 0.57 -5.17
C GLU A 32 1.57 -0.61 -5.87
N GLY A 33 0.81 -1.44 -6.57
CA GLY A 33 1.38 -2.55 -7.31
C GLY A 33 0.35 -3.51 -7.89
N HIS A 34 0.81 -4.73 -8.19
CA HIS A 34 -0.04 -5.75 -8.78
C HIS A 34 0.08 -7.07 -8.01
N VAL A 35 -1.03 -7.79 -7.95
CA VAL A 35 -1.10 -9.16 -7.47
C VAL A 35 -1.24 -10.08 -8.67
N TYR A 36 -0.30 -11.00 -8.82
CA TYR A 36 -0.27 -11.99 -9.90
C TYR A 36 -0.47 -13.39 -9.36
N PHE A 37 -1.33 -14.15 -10.03
CA PHE A 37 -1.53 -15.56 -9.74
C PHE A 37 -0.75 -16.41 -10.72
N VAL A 38 0.01 -17.37 -10.18
CA VAL A 38 0.83 -18.30 -10.95
C VAL A 38 0.35 -19.71 -10.64
N THR A 39 0.06 -20.50 -11.67
CA THR A 39 -0.45 -21.87 -11.55
C THR A 39 0.29 -22.82 -12.47
N GLY A 40 0.12 -24.10 -12.22
CA GLY A 40 0.65 -25.17 -13.05
C GLY A 40 2.16 -25.35 -12.92
N ASN A 41 2.74 -26.11 -13.83
CA ASN A 41 4.16 -26.43 -13.84
C ASN A 41 4.99 -25.21 -14.25
N GLN A 42 5.85 -24.75 -13.36
CA GLN A 42 6.81 -23.65 -13.56
C GLN A 42 8.24 -24.17 -13.80
N MET A 43 8.44 -25.48 -13.81
CA MET A 43 9.78 -26.05 -14.11
C MET A 43 10.17 -25.75 -15.54
N PRO A 44 11.42 -25.36 -15.79
CA PRO A 44 11.96 -25.24 -17.14
C PRO A 44 11.86 -26.58 -17.87
N SER A 45 11.21 -26.58 -19.04
CA SER A 45 11.12 -27.74 -19.92
C SER A 45 11.33 -27.30 -21.36
N PRO A 46 12.02 -28.08 -22.20
CA PRO A 46 12.22 -27.76 -23.62
C PRO A 46 10.88 -27.61 -24.38
N ASP A 47 9.86 -28.39 -23.98
CA ASP A 47 8.61 -28.55 -24.73
C ASP A 47 7.42 -27.81 -24.13
N VAL A 48 7.55 -27.29 -22.91
CA VAL A 48 6.45 -26.63 -22.18
C VAL A 48 6.86 -25.24 -21.72
N LYS A 49 6.17 -24.22 -22.22
CA LYS A 49 6.33 -22.85 -21.72
C LYS A 49 5.54 -22.69 -20.42
N PRO A 50 6.15 -22.13 -19.35
CA PRO A 50 5.43 -21.80 -18.14
C PRO A 50 4.22 -20.90 -18.41
N SER A 51 3.14 -21.08 -17.65
CA SER A 51 1.98 -20.20 -17.75
C SER A 51 2.36 -18.76 -17.39
N LYS A 52 1.84 -17.79 -18.15
CA LYS A 52 2.06 -16.37 -17.82
C LYS A 52 1.32 -16.01 -16.54
N PRO A 53 1.94 -15.25 -15.63
CA PRO A 53 1.24 -14.71 -14.48
C PRO A 53 0.04 -13.88 -14.90
N ALA A 54 -1.11 -14.13 -14.27
CA ALA A 54 -2.33 -13.36 -14.51
C ALA A 54 -2.67 -12.48 -13.30
N GLY A 55 -3.06 -11.23 -13.54
CA GLY A 55 -3.59 -10.39 -12.46
C GLY A 55 -4.84 -11.00 -11.85
N ILE A 56 -5.00 -10.89 -10.53
CA ILE A 56 -6.18 -11.42 -9.84
C ILE A 56 -6.83 -10.39 -8.93
N LYS A 57 -8.18 -10.46 -8.87
CA LYS A 57 -8.97 -9.75 -7.87
C LYS A 57 -8.91 -10.50 -6.54
N THR A 58 -8.33 -9.87 -5.53
CA THR A 58 -8.20 -10.46 -4.18
C THR A 58 -8.19 -9.38 -3.10
N SER A 59 -8.27 -9.80 -1.84
CA SER A 59 -8.13 -8.91 -0.69
C SER A 59 -6.74 -9.03 -0.09
N LEU A 60 -6.13 -7.87 0.14
CA LEU A 60 -4.85 -7.72 0.80
C LEU A 60 -5.07 -7.23 2.22
N PHE A 61 -4.44 -7.89 3.17
CA PHE A 61 -4.47 -7.55 4.58
C PHE A 61 -3.10 -7.05 5.01
N ILE A 62 -3.05 -5.83 5.48
CA ILE A 62 -1.83 -5.13 5.87
C ILE A 62 -1.79 -5.08 7.39
N TYR A 63 -0.70 -5.60 7.95
CA TYR A 63 -0.40 -5.61 9.37
C TYR A 63 0.86 -4.81 9.66
N GLU A 64 1.08 -4.41 10.91
CA GLU A 64 2.40 -3.97 11.34
C GLU A 64 3.42 -5.06 11.01
N LEU A 65 4.70 -4.68 10.86
CA LEU A 65 5.76 -5.62 10.49
C LEU A 65 5.68 -6.89 11.36
N THR A 66 5.52 -8.02 10.70
CA THR A 66 5.21 -9.31 11.31
C THR A 66 6.33 -10.30 11.10
N ASN A 67 6.83 -10.86 12.19
CA ASN A 67 7.85 -11.90 12.16
C ASN A 67 7.21 -13.31 12.23
N LEU A 68 7.95 -14.33 11.82
CA LEU A 68 7.51 -15.75 11.83
C LEU A 68 7.06 -16.23 13.21
N ASN A 69 7.61 -15.69 14.30
CA ASN A 69 7.21 -16.05 15.67
C ASN A 69 5.89 -15.40 16.13
N GLN A 70 5.33 -14.49 15.33
CA GLN A 70 4.09 -13.74 15.59
C GLN A 70 2.90 -14.25 14.79
N VAL A 71 3.01 -15.42 14.18
CA VAL A 71 1.97 -16.04 13.38
C VAL A 71 1.78 -17.50 13.76
N LYS A 72 0.58 -18.01 13.55
CA LYS A 72 0.30 -19.45 13.57
C LYS A 72 0.28 -19.97 12.14
N LYS A 73 1.34 -20.67 11.75
CA LYS A 73 1.48 -21.26 10.42
C LYS A 73 0.67 -22.55 10.31
N LEU A 74 0.09 -22.80 9.15
CA LEU A 74 -0.45 -24.10 8.79
C LEU A 74 0.71 -25.01 8.37
N GLU A 75 0.81 -26.19 8.96
CA GLU A 75 1.90 -27.12 8.72
C GLU A 75 2.03 -27.50 7.23
N HIS A 76 3.26 -27.58 6.77
CA HIS A 76 3.61 -27.93 5.37
C HIS A 76 2.92 -27.06 4.31
N SER A 77 2.67 -25.80 4.63
CA SER A 77 1.88 -24.90 3.78
C SER A 77 2.42 -23.45 3.84
N PRO A 78 2.29 -22.67 2.77
CA PRO A 78 2.61 -21.24 2.79
C PRO A 78 1.50 -20.37 3.43
N PHE A 79 0.53 -21.01 4.08
CA PHE A 79 -0.61 -20.33 4.68
C PHE A 79 -0.45 -20.15 6.19
N TYR A 80 -1.09 -19.11 6.70
CA TYR A 80 -1.16 -18.76 8.12
C TYR A 80 -2.61 -18.76 8.59
N LEU A 81 -2.83 -19.34 9.76
CA LEU A 81 -4.14 -19.42 10.42
C LEU A 81 -4.48 -18.11 11.14
N SER A 82 -3.48 -17.51 11.81
CA SER A 82 -3.65 -16.27 12.55
C SER A 82 -2.36 -15.45 12.57
N ILE A 83 -2.54 -14.14 12.73
CA ILE A 83 -1.47 -13.14 12.80
C ILE A 83 -1.71 -12.36 14.09
N SER A 84 -0.69 -12.26 14.96
CA SER A 84 -0.82 -11.63 16.28
C SER A 84 -0.47 -10.15 16.30
N THR A 85 0.19 -9.64 15.25
CA THR A 85 0.48 -8.22 15.12
C THR A 85 -0.78 -7.41 14.80
N LYS A 86 -0.70 -6.10 14.97
CA LYS A 86 -1.86 -5.24 14.78
C LYS A 86 -2.26 -5.15 13.31
N PHE A 87 -3.53 -5.39 13.04
CA PHE A 87 -4.14 -5.12 11.74
C PHE A 87 -4.17 -3.61 11.48
N VAL A 88 -3.69 -3.18 10.32
CA VAL A 88 -3.62 -1.77 9.93
C VAL A 88 -4.69 -1.43 8.92
N LYS A 89 -4.74 -2.16 7.80
CA LYS A 89 -5.66 -1.83 6.73
C LYS A 89 -5.92 -3.00 5.79
N ARG A 90 -7.08 -2.98 5.14
CA ARG A 90 -7.44 -3.86 4.04
C ARG A 90 -7.40 -3.08 2.72
N ALA A 91 -6.85 -3.69 1.68
CA ALA A 91 -6.93 -3.23 0.30
C ALA A 91 -7.51 -4.33 -0.58
N ASN A 92 -8.03 -3.97 -1.75
CA ASN A 92 -8.50 -4.94 -2.73
C ASN A 92 -7.82 -4.65 -4.06
N SER A 93 -7.41 -5.70 -4.76
CA SER A 93 -6.94 -5.57 -6.14
C SER A 93 -8.09 -5.64 -7.15
N GLY A 94 -7.90 -5.02 -8.30
CA GLY A 94 -8.78 -5.12 -9.45
C GLY A 94 -8.66 -6.46 -10.17
N LYS A 95 -9.43 -6.64 -11.25
CA LYS A 95 -9.36 -7.84 -12.10
C LYS A 95 -8.00 -8.03 -12.77
N ASP A 96 -7.30 -6.94 -13.04
CA ASP A 96 -5.93 -6.89 -13.56
C ASP A 96 -4.85 -7.09 -12.48
N GLY A 97 -5.26 -7.25 -11.23
CA GLY A 97 -4.39 -7.38 -10.07
C GLY A 97 -3.92 -6.05 -9.48
N HIS A 98 -4.18 -4.90 -10.12
CA HIS A 98 -3.73 -3.60 -9.62
C HIS A 98 -4.36 -3.26 -8.28
N PHE A 99 -3.56 -2.76 -7.34
CA PHE A 99 -4.02 -2.22 -6.06
C PHE A 99 -3.24 -0.97 -5.68
N LYS A 100 -3.89 -0.12 -4.87
CA LYS A 100 -3.31 1.09 -4.32
C LYS A 100 -3.90 1.34 -2.95
N VAL A 101 -3.04 1.60 -1.96
CA VAL A 101 -3.46 1.81 -0.58
C VAL A 101 -2.63 2.89 0.09
N SER A 102 -3.31 3.88 0.67
CA SER A 102 -2.67 4.93 1.46
C SER A 102 -2.33 4.40 2.85
N LEU A 103 -1.08 4.61 3.28
CA LEU A 103 -0.55 4.19 4.58
C LEU A 103 0.39 5.27 5.13
N PRO A 104 0.46 5.45 6.44
CA PRO A 104 1.53 6.22 7.08
C PRO A 104 2.92 5.68 6.74
N ALA A 105 3.96 6.51 6.89
CA ALA A 105 5.33 6.03 6.83
C ALA A 105 5.57 4.99 7.93
N GLY A 106 6.20 3.87 7.58
CA GLY A 106 6.41 2.75 8.49
C GLY A 106 6.77 1.46 7.78
N GLU A 107 6.87 0.40 8.54
CA GLU A 107 7.15 -0.96 8.04
C GLU A 107 5.93 -1.85 8.29
N TYR A 108 5.57 -2.61 7.28
CA TYR A 108 4.35 -3.42 7.25
C TYR A 108 4.62 -4.80 6.69
N SER A 109 3.72 -5.73 6.99
CA SER A 109 3.62 -7.03 6.35
C SER A 109 2.32 -7.14 5.57
N ILE A 110 2.38 -7.69 4.35
CA ILE A 110 1.22 -7.81 3.47
C ILE A 110 0.88 -9.28 3.25
N PHE A 111 -0.35 -9.63 3.54
CA PHE A 111 -0.89 -10.97 3.34
C PHE A 111 -2.03 -10.94 2.33
N VAL A 112 -2.08 -11.95 1.47
CA VAL A 112 -3.21 -12.19 0.56
C VAL A 112 -4.22 -13.06 1.27
N LYS A 113 -5.50 -12.69 1.23
CA LYS A 113 -6.58 -13.50 1.82
C LYS A 113 -6.99 -14.61 0.87
N LYS A 114 -7.00 -15.84 1.37
CA LYS A 114 -7.57 -17.01 0.70
C LYS A 114 -8.50 -17.72 1.66
N ASP A 115 -9.81 -17.63 1.41
CA ASP A 115 -10.85 -18.14 2.31
C ASP A 115 -10.66 -17.61 3.74
N SER A 116 -10.48 -18.46 4.73
CA SER A 116 -10.18 -18.08 6.11
C SER A 116 -8.68 -17.90 6.40
N LEU A 117 -7.81 -18.24 5.44
CA LEU A 117 -6.36 -18.27 5.62
C LEU A 117 -5.68 -17.00 5.06
N PHE A 118 -4.46 -16.75 5.50
CA PHE A 118 -3.58 -15.71 5.00
C PHE A 118 -2.41 -16.34 4.26
N PHE A 119 -2.06 -15.80 3.10
CA PHE A 119 -0.96 -16.27 2.26
C PHE A 119 0.13 -15.21 2.19
N ALA A 120 1.39 -15.64 2.38
CA ALA A 120 2.59 -14.90 2.01
C ALA A 120 3.74 -15.91 1.84
N ASN A 121 4.60 -15.69 0.86
CA ASN A 121 5.65 -16.63 0.47
C ASN A 121 7.04 -15.99 0.34
N TRP A 122 7.23 -14.75 0.80
CA TRP A 122 8.58 -14.13 0.82
C TRP A 122 8.91 -13.57 2.19
N PHE A 123 10.20 -13.51 2.49
CA PHE A 123 10.74 -13.12 3.77
C PHE A 123 11.99 -12.26 3.57
N ASP A 124 12.33 -11.46 4.55
CA ASP A 124 13.63 -10.82 4.65
C ASP A 124 14.64 -11.68 5.45
N GLY A 125 15.88 -11.18 5.56
CA GLY A 125 16.92 -11.86 6.34
C GLY A 125 16.68 -11.95 7.85
N ASN A 126 15.65 -11.27 8.37
CA ASN A 126 15.27 -11.24 9.78
C ASN A 126 14.02 -12.08 10.07
N ASN A 127 13.57 -12.91 9.13
CA ASN A 127 12.33 -13.69 9.21
C ASN A 127 11.04 -12.86 9.28
N ASN A 128 11.07 -11.60 8.84
CA ASN A 128 9.84 -10.84 8.67
C ASN A 128 9.10 -11.32 7.42
N ILE A 129 7.80 -11.48 7.56
CA ILE A 129 6.94 -12.03 6.52
C ILE A 129 6.46 -10.90 5.62
N ALA A 130 6.71 -11.04 4.32
CA ALA A 130 6.25 -10.11 3.28
C ALA A 130 6.46 -8.63 3.65
N PRO A 131 7.68 -8.24 4.06
CA PRO A 131 7.94 -6.91 4.56
C PRO A 131 7.87 -5.88 3.43
N VAL A 132 7.28 -4.73 3.74
CA VAL A 132 7.24 -3.56 2.87
C VAL A 132 7.42 -2.28 3.70
N ARG A 133 8.23 -1.36 3.19
CA ARG A 133 8.48 -0.08 3.84
C ARG A 133 7.81 1.05 3.06
N VAL A 134 7.08 1.90 3.76
CA VAL A 134 6.49 3.13 3.24
C VAL A 134 7.30 4.31 3.75
N PHE A 135 7.77 5.16 2.84
CA PHE A 135 8.48 6.38 3.17
C PHE A 135 7.53 7.58 3.15
N SER A 136 7.87 8.63 3.90
CA SER A 136 7.09 9.87 3.88
C SER A 136 7.02 10.46 2.48
N ASP A 137 5.83 10.95 2.10
CA ASP A 137 5.54 11.59 0.82
C ASP A 137 5.93 10.74 -0.42
N SER A 138 5.91 9.42 -0.27
CA SER A 138 6.37 8.50 -1.30
C SER A 138 5.40 7.32 -1.51
N THR A 139 5.40 6.81 -2.74
CA THR A 139 4.71 5.58 -3.11
C THR A 139 5.71 4.44 -3.25
N THR A 140 5.57 3.42 -2.43
CA THR A 140 6.34 2.17 -2.56
C THR A 140 5.65 1.27 -3.57
N LYS A 141 6.37 0.85 -4.62
CA LYS A 141 5.85 -0.05 -5.66
C LYS A 141 6.29 -1.48 -5.36
N ILE A 142 5.33 -2.41 -5.36
CA ILE A 142 5.58 -3.84 -5.15
C ILE A 142 4.71 -4.69 -6.06
N ASN A 143 5.21 -5.88 -6.40
CA ASN A 143 4.42 -6.91 -7.05
C ASN A 143 4.34 -8.14 -6.13
N ILE A 144 3.14 -8.66 -5.95
CA ILE A 144 2.86 -9.81 -5.10
C ILE A 144 2.59 -11.01 -5.98
N LYS A 145 3.42 -12.03 -5.87
CA LYS A 145 3.25 -13.31 -6.57
C LYS A 145 2.51 -14.27 -5.65
N VAL A 146 1.36 -14.75 -6.12
CA VAL A 146 0.56 -15.76 -5.44
C VAL A 146 0.72 -17.06 -6.21
N ASP A 147 1.41 -18.03 -5.64
CA ASP A 147 1.84 -19.25 -6.31
C ASP A 147 1.55 -20.55 -5.54
N TYR A 148 0.61 -20.52 -4.60
CA TYR A 148 0.24 -21.71 -3.83
C TYR A 148 -0.34 -22.87 -4.66
N SER A 149 -0.65 -22.64 -5.93
CA SER A 149 -1.11 -23.65 -6.89
C SER A 149 -0.10 -23.92 -8.00
N ALA A 150 1.13 -23.45 -7.86
CA ALA A 150 2.22 -23.71 -8.79
C ALA A 150 3.08 -24.89 -8.32
N SER A 151 3.68 -25.61 -9.27
CA SER A 151 4.68 -26.65 -9.04
C SER A 151 6.02 -26.18 -9.59
N TYR A 152 7.11 -26.36 -8.82
CA TYR A 152 8.48 -25.99 -9.18
C TYR A 152 9.39 -27.18 -9.22
#